data_98ba63c1b1da5118847343ad49c2411a
#
_entry.id   98ba63c1b1da5118847343ad49c2411a
#
_cell.length_a   1.000
_cell.length_b   1.000
_cell.length_c   1.000
_cell.angle_alpha   90.00
_cell.angle_beta   90.00
_cell.angle_gamma   90.00
#
_symmetry.space_group_name_H-M   'P 1'
#
loop_
_entity.id
_entity.type
_entity.pdbx_description
1 polymer ?
#
loop_
_entity_poly.entity_id
_entity_poly.type
_entity_poly.pdbx_seq_one_letter_code
_entity_poly.pdbx_strand_id
1 'polypeptide(L)'
;AAIWGVDSTKLARMMFEEVNAKGGVHGRKIRYIVEDTQYQVPLAVKAVNKLLNRDKIFAMHLALGTGHNNAVFKRQFAKNVPSLFPLTGAVSMGLPFHKLKFQSLSTYRAQTRAGIRYFNQVKGHKRICTFAQDTDYGQEIIDAVDAEVKASELELVAATKHKPTETEFVGSMTKLKNANCDLIVFGTIIGDAIRGYSTARKL
;
A
#
# COMPACT_ATOMS: atom_id res chain seq x y z
N ALA A 1 -3.51 -3.97 7.75
CA ALA A 1 -2.54 -2.87 7.75
C ALA A 1 -1.80 -2.77 9.09
N ALA A 2 -2.49 -2.95 10.22
CA ALA A 2 -1.94 -2.76 11.56
C ALA A 2 -0.65 -3.56 11.83
N ILE A 3 -0.62 -4.86 11.50
CA ILE A 3 0.56 -5.72 11.74
C ILE A 3 1.81 -5.14 11.07
N TRP A 4 1.71 -4.76 9.80
CA TRP A 4 2.86 -4.22 9.06
C TRP A 4 3.40 -2.93 9.66
N GLY A 5 2.52 -2.01 10.05
CA GLY A 5 2.91 -0.76 10.72
C GLY A 5 3.52 -0.98 12.09
N VAL A 6 2.94 -1.87 12.90
CA VAL A 6 3.42 -2.17 14.26
C VAL A 6 4.80 -2.80 14.23
N ASP A 7 5.00 -3.85 13.42
CA ASP A 7 6.27 -4.58 13.40
C ASP A 7 7.40 -3.74 12.79
N SER A 8 7.13 -3.00 11.71
CA SER A 8 8.10 -2.06 11.15
C SER A 8 8.49 -0.95 12.13
N THR A 9 7.52 -0.43 12.90
CA THR A 9 7.77 0.58 13.94
C THR A 9 8.64 0.02 15.08
N LYS A 10 8.35 -1.21 15.53
CA LYS A 10 9.17 -1.87 16.57
C LYS A 10 10.59 -2.07 16.10
N LEU A 11 10.77 -2.60 14.89
CA LEU A 11 12.10 -2.82 14.31
C LEU A 11 12.88 -1.51 14.18
N ALA A 12 12.26 -0.46 13.62
CA ALA A 12 12.90 0.85 13.50
C ALA A 12 13.31 1.42 14.88
N ARG A 13 12.45 1.27 15.88
CA ARG A 13 12.76 1.69 17.26
C ARG A 13 13.99 0.97 17.81
N MET A 14 14.03 -0.36 17.70
CA MET A 14 15.17 -1.16 18.15
C MET A 14 16.48 -0.72 17.48
N MET A 15 16.45 -0.50 16.16
CA MET A 15 17.62 -0.05 15.41
C MET A 15 18.08 1.34 15.85
N PHE A 16 17.16 2.28 16.04
CA PHE A 16 17.53 3.63 16.50
C PHE A 16 18.00 3.65 17.95
N GLU A 17 17.46 2.80 18.81
CA GLU A 17 17.94 2.63 20.18
C GLU A 17 19.37 2.08 20.20
N GLU A 18 19.69 1.09 19.36
CA GLU A 18 21.05 0.57 19.22
C GLU A 18 22.03 1.65 18.72
N VAL A 19 21.66 2.42 17.70
CA VAL A 19 22.48 3.55 17.23
C VAL A 19 22.69 4.57 18.32
N ASN A 20 21.64 4.90 19.07
CA ASN A 20 21.70 5.87 20.17
C ASN A 20 22.57 5.40 21.35
N ALA A 21 22.57 4.09 21.64
CA ALA A 21 23.43 3.49 22.67
C ALA A 21 24.92 3.61 22.31
N LYS A 22 25.24 3.58 21.01
CA LYS A 22 26.60 3.76 20.47
C LYS A 22 27.00 5.23 20.29
N GLY A 23 26.22 6.19 20.84
CA GLY A 23 26.51 7.63 20.78
C GLY A 23 25.75 8.40 19.71
N GLY A 24 24.86 7.75 18.95
CA GLY A 24 24.06 8.37 17.89
C GLY A 24 24.84 8.59 16.59
N VAL A 25 24.34 9.48 15.75
CA VAL A 25 24.96 9.85 14.46
C VAL A 25 25.73 11.14 14.63
N HIS A 26 27.05 11.10 14.52
CA HIS A 26 27.93 12.25 14.79
C HIS A 26 27.64 12.93 16.15
N GLY A 27 27.47 12.11 17.20
CA GLY A 27 27.17 12.56 18.56
C GLY A 27 25.73 13.03 18.80
N ARG A 28 24.85 12.91 17.81
CA ARG A 28 23.44 13.30 17.91
C ARG A 28 22.54 12.08 18.00
N LYS A 29 21.69 12.02 19.02
CA LYS A 29 20.71 10.94 19.19
C LYS A 29 19.51 11.12 18.27
N ILE A 30 19.02 10.01 17.74
CA ILE A 30 17.79 9.95 16.95
C ILE A 30 16.60 9.91 17.89
N ARG A 31 15.68 10.87 17.75
CA ARG A 31 14.38 10.86 18.42
C ARG A 31 13.33 10.34 17.44
N TYR A 32 12.86 9.12 17.65
CA TYR A 32 11.85 8.49 16.83
C TYR A 32 10.44 8.77 17.39
N ILE A 33 9.62 9.49 16.61
CA ILE A 33 8.26 9.87 16.98
C ILE A 33 7.30 9.06 16.13
N VAL A 34 6.36 8.39 16.77
CA VAL A 34 5.36 7.52 16.10
C VAL A 34 3.97 8.10 16.32
N GLU A 35 3.18 8.17 15.25
CA GLU A 35 1.78 8.57 15.26
C GLU A 35 0.92 7.44 14.68
N ASP A 36 -0.15 7.09 15.39
CA ASP A 36 -1.14 6.14 14.90
C ASP A 36 -2.22 6.88 14.07
N THR A 37 -2.33 6.51 12.82
CA THR A 37 -3.32 7.08 11.89
C THR A 37 -4.59 6.24 11.80
N GLN A 38 -4.66 5.09 12.50
CA GLN A 38 -5.74 4.11 12.40
C GLN A 38 -6.08 3.73 10.93
N TYR A 39 -5.08 3.87 10.06
CA TYR A 39 -5.22 3.70 8.61
C TYR A 39 -6.32 4.59 7.99
N GLN A 40 -6.48 5.80 8.50
CA GLN A 40 -7.43 6.81 8.02
C GLN A 40 -6.69 8.04 7.48
N VAL A 41 -6.98 8.43 6.23
CA VAL A 41 -6.32 9.57 5.58
C VAL A 41 -6.47 10.90 6.36
N PRO A 42 -7.65 11.25 6.89
CA PRO A 42 -7.77 12.48 7.71
C PRO A 42 -6.88 12.47 8.96
N LEU A 43 -6.74 11.32 9.62
CA LEU A 43 -5.86 11.20 10.79
C LEU A 43 -4.39 11.26 10.39
N ALA A 44 -4.01 10.71 9.23
CA ALA A 44 -2.66 10.86 8.69
C ALA A 44 -2.32 12.34 8.42
N VAL A 45 -3.25 13.10 7.83
CA VAL A 45 -3.08 14.54 7.61
C VAL A 45 -2.89 15.29 8.93
N LYS A 46 -3.68 14.97 9.97
CA LYS A 46 -3.53 15.55 11.30
C LYS A 46 -2.18 15.21 11.93
N ALA A 47 -1.78 13.95 11.88
CA ALA A 47 -0.51 13.47 12.41
C ALA A 47 0.68 14.15 11.73
N VAL A 48 0.68 14.21 10.40
CA VAL A 48 1.76 14.88 9.63
C VAL A 48 1.81 16.38 9.92
N ASN A 49 0.70 17.07 10.06
CA ASN A 49 0.69 18.47 10.47
C ASN A 49 1.37 18.68 11.84
N LYS A 50 1.09 17.79 12.81
CA LYS A 50 1.75 17.81 14.11
C LYS A 50 3.27 17.57 13.96
N LEU A 51 3.66 16.51 13.26
CA LEU A 51 5.07 16.16 13.05
C LEU A 51 5.85 17.28 12.36
N LEU A 52 5.28 17.93 11.34
CA LEU A 52 5.94 18.99 10.58
C LEU A 52 6.04 20.34 11.34
N ASN A 53 4.97 20.72 12.05
CA ASN A 53 4.89 22.08 12.60
C ASN A 53 5.22 22.15 14.09
N ARG A 54 4.84 21.14 14.88
CA ARG A 54 5.11 21.07 16.31
C ARG A 54 6.42 20.35 16.61
N ASP A 55 6.55 19.13 16.08
CA ASP A 55 7.69 18.26 16.39
C ASP A 55 8.90 18.56 15.51
N LYS A 56 8.70 19.29 14.40
CA LYS A 56 9.74 19.76 13.45
C LYS A 56 10.67 18.63 13.02
N ILE A 57 10.08 17.55 12.52
CA ILE A 57 10.81 16.35 12.14
C ILE A 57 11.82 16.62 11.03
N PHE A 58 12.95 15.91 11.07
CA PHE A 58 14.01 15.93 10.06
C PHE A 58 13.62 15.11 8.81
N ALA A 59 12.98 13.96 9.01
CA ALA A 59 12.54 13.06 7.94
C ALA A 59 11.27 12.33 8.35
N MET A 60 10.45 11.97 7.36
CA MET A 60 9.36 11.00 7.51
C MET A 60 9.91 9.61 7.19
N HIS A 61 9.70 8.63 8.06
CA HIS A 61 10.23 7.28 7.89
C HIS A 61 9.13 6.25 8.04
N LEU A 62 9.06 5.29 7.09
CA LEU A 62 8.12 4.16 7.09
C LEU A 62 6.62 4.57 7.17
N ALA A 63 6.24 5.70 6.58
CA ALA A 63 4.84 6.12 6.56
C ALA A 63 3.97 5.11 5.78
N LEU A 64 2.96 4.54 6.44
CA LEU A 64 2.15 3.47 5.88
C LEU A 64 0.96 4.01 5.07
N GLY A 65 0.75 3.44 3.87
CA GLY A 65 -0.46 3.61 3.06
C GLY A 65 -0.31 4.59 1.90
N THR A 66 -0.89 4.24 0.75
CA THR A 66 -0.81 5.00 -0.51
C THR A 66 -1.51 6.35 -0.39
N GLY A 67 -2.81 6.37 -0.15
CA GLY A 67 -3.59 7.61 -0.02
C GLY A 67 -3.12 8.50 1.13
N HIS A 68 -2.58 7.90 2.20
CA HIS A 68 -2.02 8.62 3.35
C HIS A 68 -0.80 9.46 2.95
N ASN A 69 0.15 8.87 2.22
CA ASN A 69 1.33 9.56 1.71
C ASN A 69 0.96 10.59 0.65
N ASN A 70 0.12 10.23 -0.31
CA ASN A 70 -0.32 11.15 -1.38
C ASN A 70 -0.96 12.43 -0.81
N ALA A 71 -1.81 12.29 0.20
CA ALA A 71 -2.51 13.41 0.82
C ALA A 71 -1.58 14.42 1.54
N VAL A 72 -0.36 14.00 1.91
CA VAL A 72 0.54 14.82 2.72
C VAL A 72 1.80 15.28 1.99
N PHE A 73 2.18 14.69 0.87
CA PHE A 73 3.42 14.98 0.14
C PHE A 73 3.63 16.47 -0.14
N LYS A 74 2.60 17.17 -0.65
CA LYS A 74 2.71 18.60 -0.97
C LYS A 74 3.19 19.44 0.22
N ARG A 75 2.58 19.23 1.40
CA ARG A 75 2.93 19.97 2.62
C ARG A 75 4.24 19.50 3.25
N GLN A 76 4.53 18.20 3.17
CA GLN A 76 5.78 17.63 3.65
C GLN A 76 6.98 18.17 2.87
N PHE A 77 6.90 18.15 1.55
CA PHE A 77 7.98 18.62 0.67
C PHE A 77 8.15 20.15 0.70
N ALA A 78 7.06 20.90 0.91
CA ALA A 78 7.16 22.35 1.15
C ALA A 78 7.96 22.71 2.42
N LYS A 79 8.10 21.78 3.37
CA LYS A 79 8.96 21.89 4.56
C LYS A 79 10.34 21.27 4.37
N ASN A 80 10.70 20.84 3.15
CA ASN A 80 11.94 20.12 2.83
C ASN A 80 12.15 18.83 3.66
N VAL A 81 11.08 18.18 4.10
CA VAL A 81 11.15 16.92 4.85
C VAL A 81 11.08 15.73 3.89
N PRO A 82 12.13 14.89 3.79
CA PRO A 82 12.13 13.74 2.90
C PRO A 82 11.18 12.64 3.38
N SER A 83 10.65 11.89 2.41
CA SER A 83 9.90 10.66 2.61
C SER A 83 10.84 9.48 2.40
N LEU A 84 11.19 8.80 3.50
CA LEU A 84 12.13 7.69 3.50
C LEU A 84 11.36 6.37 3.63
N PHE A 85 11.44 5.57 2.59
CA PHE A 85 10.99 4.17 2.59
C PHE A 85 9.54 3.97 3.03
N PRO A 86 8.57 4.69 2.44
CA PRO A 86 7.17 4.54 2.81
C PRO A 86 6.72 3.09 2.64
N LEU A 87 5.87 2.61 3.56
CA LEU A 87 5.34 1.25 3.55
C LEU A 87 4.17 1.15 2.55
N THR A 88 4.50 1.35 1.30
CA THR A 88 3.59 1.17 0.15
C THR A 88 4.41 1.06 -1.13
N GLY A 89 4.00 0.14 -2.00
CA GLY A 89 4.58 -0.05 -3.33
C GLY A 89 3.93 0.81 -4.41
N ALA A 90 3.24 1.89 -4.05
CA ALA A 90 2.61 2.75 -5.04
C ALA A 90 3.65 3.45 -5.92
N VAL A 91 3.35 3.57 -7.22
CA VAL A 91 4.21 4.27 -8.19
C VAL A 91 4.45 5.72 -7.75
N SER A 92 3.45 6.33 -7.12
CA SER A 92 3.52 7.71 -6.61
C SER A 92 4.57 7.93 -5.53
N MET A 93 5.12 6.88 -4.91
CA MET A 93 6.21 6.99 -3.94
C MET A 93 7.56 7.34 -4.59
N GLY A 94 7.73 7.05 -5.88
CA GLY A 94 8.95 7.38 -6.64
C GLY A 94 8.70 8.32 -7.82
N LEU A 95 7.50 8.26 -8.43
CA LEU A 95 7.14 9.04 -9.62
C LEU A 95 5.93 9.97 -9.36
N PRO A 96 5.84 11.14 -10.06
CA PRO A 96 6.96 11.74 -10.80
C PRO A 96 8.17 11.96 -9.88
N PHE A 97 9.36 12.03 -10.47
CA PHE A 97 10.59 12.23 -9.70
C PHE A 97 10.49 13.47 -8.80
N HIS A 98 10.92 13.32 -7.56
CA HIS A 98 11.08 14.40 -6.61
C HIS A 98 12.28 14.10 -5.68
N LYS A 99 13.17 15.07 -5.51
CA LYS A 99 14.43 14.93 -4.74
C LYS A 99 14.28 14.46 -3.29
N LEU A 100 13.07 14.52 -2.75
CA LEU A 100 12.74 14.13 -1.37
C LEU A 100 11.96 12.81 -1.28
N LYS A 101 11.78 12.07 -2.38
CA LYS A 101 11.15 10.77 -2.41
C LYS A 101 12.19 9.65 -2.49
N PHE A 102 12.15 8.74 -1.53
CA PHE A 102 13.04 7.57 -1.47
C PHE A 102 12.22 6.30 -1.26
N GLN A 103 11.83 5.67 -2.36
CA GLN A 103 11.07 4.42 -2.36
C GLN A 103 12.01 3.22 -2.20
N SER A 104 11.61 2.21 -1.41
CA SER A 104 12.37 0.96 -1.23
C SER A 104 11.67 -0.27 -1.77
N LEU A 105 10.35 -0.23 -1.90
CA LEU A 105 9.57 -1.37 -2.34
C LEU A 105 9.43 -1.39 -3.87
N SER A 106 9.41 -2.59 -4.44
CA SER A 106 8.94 -2.79 -5.81
C SER A 106 7.52 -2.26 -5.97
N THR A 107 7.21 -1.67 -7.13
CA THR A 107 5.89 -1.08 -7.35
C THR A 107 4.79 -2.14 -7.38
N TYR A 108 3.62 -1.82 -6.86
CA TYR A 108 2.43 -2.67 -6.99
C TYR A 108 2.15 -3.03 -8.44
N ARG A 109 2.36 -2.06 -9.35
CA ARG A 109 2.24 -2.29 -10.79
C ARG A 109 3.15 -3.42 -11.28
N ALA A 110 4.42 -3.42 -10.88
CA ALA A 110 5.37 -4.46 -11.28
C ALA A 110 5.02 -5.81 -10.65
N GLN A 111 4.69 -5.81 -9.34
CA GLN A 111 4.32 -7.03 -8.60
C GLN A 111 3.06 -7.67 -9.17
N THR A 112 2.00 -6.90 -9.39
CA THR A 112 0.72 -7.39 -9.93
C THR A 112 0.90 -7.98 -11.33
N ARG A 113 1.60 -7.27 -12.21
CA ARG A 113 1.87 -7.76 -13.56
C ARG A 113 2.70 -9.03 -13.56
N ALA A 114 3.74 -9.12 -12.75
CA ALA A 114 4.55 -10.33 -12.60
C ALA A 114 3.73 -11.50 -12.09
N GLY A 115 2.87 -11.29 -11.10
CA GLY A 115 1.95 -12.31 -10.58
C GLY A 115 0.99 -12.84 -11.65
N ILE A 116 0.35 -11.94 -12.40
CA ILE A 116 -0.59 -12.32 -13.48
C ILE A 116 0.15 -13.16 -14.55
N ARG A 117 1.34 -12.72 -14.98
CA ARG A 117 2.16 -13.46 -15.97
C ARG A 117 2.51 -14.85 -15.47
N TYR A 118 2.92 -14.97 -14.21
CA TYR A 118 3.22 -16.27 -13.63
C TYR A 118 2.01 -17.21 -13.67
N PHE A 119 0.86 -16.75 -13.19
CA PHE A 119 -0.35 -17.58 -13.20
C PHE A 119 -0.83 -17.91 -14.61
N ASN A 120 -0.70 -17.02 -15.57
CA ASN A 120 -0.99 -17.29 -16.95
C ASN A 120 -0.02 -18.34 -17.55
N GLN A 121 1.29 -18.11 -17.44
CA GLN A 121 2.31 -18.96 -18.07
C GLN A 121 2.43 -20.35 -17.43
N VAL A 122 2.29 -20.42 -16.10
CA VAL A 122 2.51 -21.69 -15.35
C VAL A 122 1.20 -22.44 -15.10
N LYS A 123 0.08 -21.74 -14.96
CA LYS A 123 -1.24 -22.34 -14.65
C LYS A 123 -2.24 -22.24 -15.79
N GLY A 124 -1.96 -21.48 -16.83
CA GLY A 124 -2.83 -21.31 -17.97
C GLY A 124 -4.03 -20.38 -17.73
N HIS A 125 -4.06 -19.62 -16.62
CA HIS A 125 -5.17 -18.72 -16.31
C HIS A 125 -5.26 -17.58 -17.31
N LYS A 126 -6.46 -17.32 -17.84
CA LYS A 126 -6.71 -16.31 -18.86
C LYS A 126 -7.84 -15.33 -18.50
N ARG A 127 -8.75 -15.74 -17.63
CA ARG A 127 -9.96 -14.98 -17.26
C ARG A 127 -9.74 -14.31 -15.93
N ILE A 128 -9.23 -13.08 -16.01
CA ILE A 128 -8.80 -12.31 -14.84
C ILE A 128 -9.98 -11.55 -14.25
N CYS A 129 -10.06 -11.51 -12.93
CA CYS A 129 -10.96 -10.66 -12.19
C CYS A 129 -10.22 -9.82 -11.15
N THR A 130 -10.82 -8.71 -10.73
CA THR A 130 -10.30 -7.89 -9.63
C THR A 130 -11.29 -7.78 -8.48
N PHE A 131 -10.77 -7.86 -7.27
CA PHE A 131 -11.43 -7.49 -6.02
C PHE A 131 -10.58 -6.45 -5.31
N ALA A 132 -10.97 -5.19 -5.33
CA ALA A 132 -10.12 -4.10 -4.88
C ALA A 132 -10.83 -3.13 -3.94
N GLN A 133 -10.09 -2.57 -3.00
CA GLN A 133 -10.57 -1.48 -2.15
C GLN A 133 -10.71 -0.20 -2.98
N ASP A 134 -11.79 0.55 -2.81
CA ASP A 134 -12.01 1.84 -3.48
C ASP A 134 -11.17 2.94 -2.83
N THR A 135 -9.88 2.90 -3.12
CA THR A 135 -8.82 3.79 -2.61
C THR A 135 -7.71 3.92 -3.66
N ASP A 136 -6.80 4.89 -3.47
CA ASP A 136 -5.60 5.03 -4.32
C ASP A 136 -4.82 3.71 -4.44
N TYR A 137 -4.75 2.92 -3.36
CA TYR A 137 -4.07 1.62 -3.36
C TYR A 137 -4.78 0.61 -4.28
N GLY A 138 -6.08 0.43 -4.11
CA GLY A 138 -6.84 -0.51 -4.93
C GLY A 138 -6.90 -0.07 -6.39
N GLN A 139 -6.95 1.24 -6.67
CA GLN A 139 -6.90 1.75 -8.03
C GLN A 139 -5.57 1.43 -8.73
N GLU A 140 -4.44 1.52 -8.03
CA GLU A 140 -3.15 1.12 -8.61
C GLU A 140 -3.09 -0.36 -9.02
N ILE A 141 -3.74 -1.24 -8.26
CA ILE A 141 -3.84 -2.67 -8.61
C ILE A 141 -4.73 -2.85 -9.84
N ILE A 142 -5.87 -2.17 -9.90
CA ILE A 142 -6.76 -2.21 -11.07
C ILE A 142 -6.02 -1.73 -12.32
N ASP A 143 -5.34 -0.60 -12.25
CA ASP A 143 -4.56 -0.04 -13.37
C ASP A 143 -3.45 -0.99 -13.84
N ALA A 144 -2.85 -1.73 -12.90
CA ALA A 144 -1.84 -2.73 -13.22
C ALA A 144 -2.42 -3.96 -13.92
N VAL A 145 -3.62 -4.42 -13.51
CA VAL A 145 -4.36 -5.50 -14.19
C VAL A 145 -4.75 -5.06 -15.58
N ASP A 146 -5.34 -3.89 -15.74
CA ASP A 146 -5.73 -3.33 -17.04
C ASP A 146 -4.54 -3.21 -18.00
N ALA A 147 -3.39 -2.76 -17.48
CA ALA A 147 -2.18 -2.64 -18.28
C ALA A 147 -1.61 -3.99 -18.72
N GLU A 148 -1.75 -5.05 -17.90
CA GLU A 148 -1.29 -6.38 -18.27
C GLU A 148 -2.25 -7.05 -19.24
N VAL A 149 -3.55 -6.93 -19.03
CA VAL A 149 -4.58 -7.44 -19.94
C VAL A 149 -4.46 -6.82 -21.33
N LYS A 150 -4.26 -5.49 -21.41
CA LYS A 150 -4.04 -4.79 -22.70
C LYS A 150 -2.75 -5.19 -23.41
N ALA A 151 -1.76 -5.68 -22.69
CA ALA A 151 -0.45 -6.09 -23.24
C ALA A 151 -0.34 -7.58 -23.56
N SER A 152 -1.43 -8.35 -23.39
CA SER A 152 -1.45 -9.80 -23.50
C SER A 152 -2.79 -10.31 -24.07
N GLU A 153 -2.91 -11.61 -24.27
CA GLU A 153 -4.16 -12.27 -24.69
C GLU A 153 -5.07 -12.66 -23.50
N LEU A 154 -5.03 -11.87 -22.42
CA LEU A 154 -5.84 -12.08 -21.23
C LEU A 154 -7.14 -11.28 -21.31
N GLU A 155 -8.15 -11.73 -20.58
CA GLU A 155 -9.46 -11.07 -20.52
C GLU A 155 -9.74 -10.61 -19.08
N LEU A 156 -10.05 -9.33 -18.89
CA LEU A 156 -10.65 -8.85 -17.63
C LEU A 156 -12.15 -9.08 -17.69
N VAL A 157 -12.63 -10.17 -17.08
CA VAL A 157 -14.03 -10.60 -17.18
C VAL A 157 -14.95 -9.96 -16.14
N ALA A 158 -14.43 -9.58 -14.99
CA ALA A 158 -15.18 -8.82 -13.98
C ALA A 158 -14.26 -8.04 -13.04
N ALA A 159 -14.79 -6.94 -12.54
CA ALA A 159 -14.15 -6.13 -11.52
C ALA A 159 -15.17 -5.77 -10.43
N THR A 160 -14.73 -5.81 -9.17
CA THR A 160 -15.50 -5.34 -8.03
C THR A 160 -14.65 -4.41 -7.16
N LYS A 161 -15.30 -3.40 -6.61
CA LYS A 161 -14.72 -2.50 -5.61
C LYS A 161 -15.51 -2.56 -4.32
N HIS A 162 -14.85 -2.36 -3.21
CA HIS A 162 -15.49 -2.25 -1.90
C HIS A 162 -14.95 -1.05 -1.12
N LYS A 163 -15.77 -0.50 -0.24
CA LYS A 163 -15.35 0.59 0.65
C LYS A 163 -14.38 0.08 1.73
N PRO A 164 -13.48 0.94 2.26
CA PRO A 164 -12.60 0.56 3.37
C PRO A 164 -13.31 0.11 4.65
N THR A 165 -14.58 0.51 4.81
CA THR A 165 -15.42 0.17 5.97
C THR A 165 -16.32 -1.05 5.74
N GLU A 166 -16.32 -1.62 4.52
CA GLU A 166 -17.12 -2.78 4.18
C GLU A 166 -16.49 -4.05 4.74
N THR A 167 -17.31 -4.93 5.31
CA THR A 167 -16.85 -6.16 5.96
C THR A 167 -17.47 -7.42 5.35
N GLU A 168 -18.49 -7.29 4.50
CA GLU A 168 -19.22 -8.38 3.88
C GLU A 168 -19.03 -8.37 2.36
N PHE A 169 -18.58 -9.48 1.79
CA PHE A 169 -18.17 -9.56 0.40
C PHE A 169 -18.91 -10.62 -0.43
N VAL A 170 -20.05 -11.13 0.07
CA VAL A 170 -20.84 -12.16 -0.63
C VAL A 170 -21.24 -11.68 -2.03
N GLY A 171 -21.77 -10.45 -2.14
CA GLY A 171 -22.18 -9.90 -3.44
C GLY A 171 -21.02 -9.78 -4.43
N SER A 172 -19.87 -9.26 -3.96
CA SER A 172 -18.67 -9.15 -4.76
C SER A 172 -18.17 -10.52 -5.24
N MET A 173 -18.04 -11.49 -4.33
CA MET A 173 -17.55 -12.83 -4.67
C MET A 173 -18.53 -13.60 -5.58
N THR A 174 -19.83 -13.47 -5.35
CA THR A 174 -20.86 -14.06 -6.25
C THR A 174 -20.75 -13.50 -7.67
N LYS A 175 -20.57 -12.18 -7.81
CA LYS A 175 -20.36 -11.56 -9.13
C LYS A 175 -19.12 -12.14 -9.83
N LEU A 176 -18.01 -12.27 -9.11
CA LEU A 176 -16.77 -12.82 -9.67
C LEU A 176 -16.92 -14.31 -10.02
N LYS A 177 -17.58 -15.10 -9.19
CA LYS A 177 -17.91 -16.51 -9.49
C LYS A 177 -18.74 -16.63 -10.76
N ASN A 178 -19.82 -15.86 -10.89
CA ASN A 178 -20.71 -15.90 -12.04
C ASN A 178 -20.03 -15.44 -13.35
N ALA A 179 -18.97 -14.63 -13.25
CA ALA A 179 -18.13 -14.25 -14.37
C ALA A 179 -17.15 -15.35 -14.81
N ASN A 180 -17.11 -16.51 -14.12
CA ASN A 180 -16.19 -17.61 -14.38
C ASN A 180 -14.73 -17.16 -14.40
N CYS A 181 -14.31 -16.42 -13.39
CA CYS A 181 -12.89 -16.06 -13.20
C CYS A 181 -12.07 -17.32 -12.93
N ASP A 182 -10.89 -17.40 -13.51
CA ASP A 182 -9.88 -18.41 -13.17
C ASP A 182 -8.72 -17.83 -12.33
N LEU A 183 -8.60 -16.49 -12.29
CA LEU A 183 -7.69 -15.77 -11.42
C LEU A 183 -8.35 -14.50 -10.88
N ILE A 184 -8.41 -14.36 -9.56
CA ILE A 184 -8.87 -13.13 -8.89
C ILE A 184 -7.66 -12.40 -8.31
N VAL A 185 -7.41 -11.18 -8.76
CA VAL A 185 -6.37 -10.30 -8.23
C VAL A 185 -6.96 -9.45 -7.11
N PHE A 186 -6.40 -9.61 -5.92
CA PHE A 186 -6.83 -8.90 -4.71
C PHE A 186 -6.04 -7.59 -4.55
N GLY A 187 -6.70 -6.45 -4.69
CA GLY A 187 -6.18 -5.10 -4.44
C GLY A 187 -6.72 -4.53 -3.12
N THR A 188 -6.57 -5.25 -2.01
CA THR A 188 -7.15 -4.89 -0.73
C THR A 188 -6.24 -5.21 0.45
N ILE A 189 -6.59 -4.71 1.66
CA ILE A 189 -5.84 -4.97 2.89
C ILE A 189 -6.02 -6.42 3.38
N ILE A 190 -5.09 -6.89 4.20
CA ILE A 190 -5.02 -8.29 4.66
C ILE A 190 -6.34 -8.79 5.23
N GLY A 191 -7.01 -8.02 6.10
CA GLY A 191 -8.27 -8.43 6.70
C GLY A 191 -9.38 -8.66 5.67
N ASP A 192 -9.48 -7.79 4.68
CA ASP A 192 -10.47 -7.88 3.62
C ASP A 192 -10.12 -9.00 2.62
N ALA A 193 -8.82 -9.20 2.37
CA ALA A 193 -8.35 -10.32 1.55
C ALA A 193 -8.71 -11.68 2.18
N ILE A 194 -8.52 -11.84 3.49
CA ILE A 194 -8.91 -13.06 4.22
C ILE A 194 -10.41 -13.28 4.14
N ARG A 195 -11.22 -12.24 4.40
CA ARG A 195 -12.70 -12.34 4.33
C ARG A 195 -13.17 -12.65 2.90
N GLY A 196 -12.65 -11.93 1.91
CA GLY A 196 -12.98 -12.14 0.50
C GLY A 196 -12.65 -13.56 0.06
N TYR A 197 -11.43 -14.03 0.36
CA TYR A 197 -11.01 -15.40 0.06
C TYR A 197 -11.91 -16.44 0.76
N SER A 198 -12.15 -16.27 2.07
CA SER A 198 -13.01 -17.19 2.83
C SER A 198 -14.44 -17.22 2.30
N THR A 199 -14.98 -16.08 1.85
CA THR A 199 -16.30 -16.00 1.21
C THR A 199 -16.30 -16.72 -0.14
N ALA A 200 -15.29 -16.47 -0.97
CA ALA A 200 -15.17 -17.15 -2.27
C ALA A 200 -15.09 -18.69 -2.15
N ARG A 201 -14.45 -19.19 -1.08
CA ARG A 201 -14.32 -20.64 -0.81
C ARG A 201 -15.63 -21.30 -0.35
N LYS A 202 -16.59 -20.53 0.13
CA LYS A 202 -17.91 -21.02 0.58
C LYS A 202 -18.96 -21.00 -0.52
N LEU A 203 -18.71 -20.28 -1.61
CA LEU A 203 -19.59 -20.19 -2.79
C LEU A 203 -19.25 -21.24 -3.82
#